data_e6138e676409f801bfa2572ea80a52b5
#
_entry.id   e6138e676409f801bfa2572ea80a52b5
#
_cell.length_a   1.000
_cell.length_b   1.000
_cell.length_c   1.000
_cell.angle_alpha   90.00
_cell.angle_beta   90.00
_cell.angle_gamma   90.00
#
_symmetry.space_group_name_H-M   'P 1'
#
loop_
_entity.id
_entity.type
_entity.pdbx_description
1 polymer ?
#
loop_
_entity_poly.entity_id
_entity_poly.type
_entity_poly.pdbx_seq_one_letter_code
_entity_poly.pdbx_strand_id
1 'polypeptide(L)'
;MVDQVIDSIVRQAKGRKVIGLGHSLGSVLTLMSSFRRPELFSQVIMLDPPLILGRYSFAFHMAKLFKPKIVDDMTPAGLSARRREHWESREQAAALLRPKGFYKDFDEDCFQAYIDYALKEDSVRGGVTLTISREDEVAIFRKNPSWWWLPMPKPKMPVHLVVGKESAFLKRGFPQMAKRKMGIPFSVVEGGHMFPLEHPIDTVNYIKELIHRNSR
;
A
#
# COMPACT_ATOMS: atom_id res chain seq x y z
N MET A 1 -10.36 -3.73 -9.02
CA MET A 1 -9.84 -2.90 -7.90
C MET A 1 -9.90 -1.39 -8.20
N VAL A 2 -9.24 -0.85 -9.24
CA VAL A 2 -9.32 0.61 -9.54
C VAL A 2 -10.76 1.06 -9.77
N ASP A 3 -11.54 0.31 -10.55
CA ASP A 3 -12.95 0.63 -10.78
C ASP A 3 -13.76 0.60 -9.47
N GLN A 4 -13.52 -0.35 -8.60
CA GLN A 4 -14.16 -0.41 -7.27
C GLN A 4 -13.85 0.81 -6.41
N VAL A 5 -12.59 1.32 -6.44
CA VAL A 5 -12.22 2.57 -5.76
C VAL A 5 -13.01 3.75 -6.34
N ILE A 6 -13.02 3.88 -7.67
CA ILE A 6 -13.76 4.94 -8.37
C ILE A 6 -15.26 4.88 -8.04
N ASP A 7 -15.88 3.71 -8.15
CA ASP A 7 -17.30 3.51 -7.86
C ASP A 7 -17.63 3.82 -6.40
N SER A 8 -16.74 3.47 -5.47
CA SER A 8 -16.91 3.82 -4.06
C SER A 8 -16.87 5.33 -3.83
N ILE A 9 -15.91 6.03 -4.46
CA ILE A 9 -15.81 7.49 -4.37
C ILE A 9 -17.08 8.14 -4.96
N VAL A 10 -17.49 7.72 -6.15
CA VAL A 10 -18.69 8.29 -6.81
C VAL A 10 -19.94 8.15 -5.92
N ARG A 11 -20.12 6.97 -5.32
CA ARG A 11 -21.28 6.73 -4.43
C ARG A 11 -21.22 7.53 -3.13
N GLN A 12 -20.04 7.65 -2.51
CA GLN A 12 -19.91 8.23 -1.17
C GLN A 12 -19.69 9.75 -1.19
N ALA A 13 -18.93 10.27 -2.15
CA ALA A 13 -18.58 11.69 -2.20
C ALA A 13 -19.71 12.58 -2.75
N LYS A 14 -20.73 12.00 -3.41
CA LYS A 14 -21.91 12.71 -3.92
C LYS A 14 -21.53 13.97 -4.73
N GLY A 15 -20.58 13.82 -5.66
CA GLY A 15 -20.11 14.90 -6.54
C GLY A 15 -19.02 15.82 -5.93
N ARG A 16 -18.68 15.67 -4.66
CA ARG A 16 -17.56 16.41 -4.04
C ARG A 16 -16.24 15.75 -4.41
N LYS A 17 -15.18 16.57 -4.59
CA LYS A 17 -13.83 16.05 -4.71
C LYS A 17 -13.35 15.51 -3.37
N VAL A 18 -12.58 14.43 -3.43
CA VAL A 18 -11.98 13.80 -2.24
C VAL A 18 -10.48 14.02 -2.19
N ILE A 19 -9.92 13.92 -1.00
CA ILE A 19 -8.49 13.73 -0.79
C ILE A 19 -8.23 12.24 -0.86
N GLY A 20 -7.45 11.81 -1.86
CA GLY A 20 -7.03 10.41 -1.99
C GLY A 20 -5.85 10.14 -1.05
N LEU A 21 -6.06 9.29 -0.05
CA LEU A 21 -5.00 8.81 0.84
C LEU A 21 -4.88 7.29 0.71
N GLY A 22 -3.67 6.81 0.49
CA GLY A 22 -3.43 5.38 0.40
C GLY A 22 -2.06 4.99 0.94
N HIS A 23 -1.97 3.80 1.52
CA HIS A 23 -0.72 3.19 1.94
C HIS A 23 -0.40 1.98 1.06
N SER A 24 0.88 1.77 0.76
CA SER A 24 1.33 0.61 0.01
C SER A 24 0.55 0.42 -1.31
N LEU A 25 -0.06 -0.73 -1.55
CA LEU A 25 -0.91 -0.97 -2.73
C LEU A 25 -2.07 0.03 -2.84
N GLY A 26 -2.66 0.44 -1.71
CA GLY A 26 -3.69 1.47 -1.68
C GLY A 26 -3.25 2.79 -2.31
N SER A 27 -1.98 3.17 -2.13
CA SER A 27 -1.37 4.33 -2.80
C SER A 27 -1.37 4.19 -4.32
N VAL A 28 -0.99 3.01 -4.83
CA VAL A 28 -0.95 2.72 -6.27
C VAL A 28 -2.36 2.77 -6.86
N LEU A 29 -3.34 2.16 -6.18
CA LEU A 29 -4.73 2.16 -6.61
C LEU A 29 -5.32 3.58 -6.62
N THR A 30 -5.01 4.38 -5.61
CA THR A 30 -5.45 5.78 -5.52
C THR A 30 -4.83 6.62 -6.65
N LEU A 31 -3.53 6.47 -6.91
CA LEU A 31 -2.88 7.15 -8.05
C LEU A 31 -3.48 6.73 -9.38
N MET A 32 -3.67 5.43 -9.62
CA MET A 32 -4.30 4.95 -10.85
C MET A 32 -5.74 5.47 -11.02
N SER A 33 -6.50 5.51 -9.93
CA SER A 33 -7.86 6.08 -9.93
C SER A 33 -7.84 7.57 -10.28
N SER A 34 -6.87 8.32 -9.76
CA SER A 34 -6.72 9.74 -10.04
C SER A 34 -6.27 10.05 -11.48
N PHE A 35 -5.54 9.15 -12.13
CA PHE A 35 -5.24 9.26 -13.55
C PHE A 35 -6.48 9.00 -14.43
N ARG A 36 -7.33 8.05 -14.03
CA ARG A 36 -8.55 7.70 -14.81
C ARG A 36 -9.68 8.70 -14.61
N ARG A 37 -9.86 9.23 -13.40
CA ARG A 37 -10.93 10.15 -13.01
C ARG A 37 -10.38 11.30 -12.17
N PRO A 38 -9.56 12.17 -12.80
CA PRO A 38 -8.89 13.26 -12.10
C PRO A 38 -9.84 14.27 -11.44
N GLU A 39 -11.04 14.41 -11.99
CA GLU A 39 -12.06 15.31 -11.46
C GLU A 39 -12.62 14.89 -10.09
N LEU A 40 -12.44 13.64 -9.70
CA LEU A 40 -12.87 13.15 -8.39
C LEU A 40 -11.92 13.54 -7.24
N PHE A 41 -10.71 13.98 -7.56
CA PHE A 41 -9.68 14.22 -6.54
C PHE A 41 -9.30 15.69 -6.44
N SER A 42 -9.22 16.21 -5.20
CA SER A 42 -8.62 17.51 -4.91
C SER A 42 -7.10 17.40 -4.77
N GLN A 43 -6.62 16.32 -4.15
CA GLN A 43 -5.21 15.96 -4.03
C GLN A 43 -5.06 14.47 -3.73
N VAL A 44 -3.83 13.94 -3.87
CA VAL A 44 -3.48 12.55 -3.54
C VAL A 44 -2.24 12.53 -2.65
N ILE A 45 -2.30 11.78 -1.55
CA ILE A 45 -1.19 11.51 -0.65
C ILE A 45 -0.90 10.02 -0.67
N MET A 46 0.32 9.67 -1.02
CA MET A 46 0.76 8.28 -1.17
C MET A 46 1.74 7.94 -0.05
N LEU A 47 1.41 6.94 0.78
CA LEU A 47 2.27 6.48 1.86
C LEU A 47 2.99 5.20 1.41
N ASP A 48 4.28 5.27 1.29
CA ASP A 48 5.23 4.22 0.92
C ASP A 48 4.77 3.28 -0.21
N PRO A 49 4.43 3.82 -1.40
CA PRO A 49 3.89 3.03 -2.50
C PRO A 49 4.92 2.06 -3.10
N PRO A 50 4.54 0.82 -3.44
CA PRO A 50 5.34 -0.09 -4.24
C PRO A 50 5.35 0.35 -5.73
N LEU A 51 5.73 1.61 -5.97
CA LEU A 51 5.78 2.22 -7.29
C LEU A 51 7.10 1.84 -7.98
N ILE A 52 7.14 0.61 -8.47
CA ILE A 52 8.33 0.06 -9.15
C ILE A 52 8.49 0.72 -10.50
N LEU A 53 9.52 1.55 -10.67
CA LEU A 53 9.72 2.39 -11.86
C LEU A 53 10.93 1.98 -12.71
N GLY A 54 10.96 2.45 -13.95
CA GLY A 54 12.10 2.32 -14.86
C GLY A 54 12.48 0.88 -15.18
N ARG A 55 13.78 0.58 -15.19
CA ARG A 55 14.31 -0.75 -15.53
C ARG A 55 13.79 -1.87 -14.63
N TYR A 56 13.51 -1.58 -13.38
CA TYR A 56 12.93 -2.55 -12.44
C TYR A 56 11.50 -2.94 -12.83
N SER A 57 10.70 -1.96 -13.28
CA SER A 57 9.35 -2.22 -13.80
C SER A 57 9.39 -3.04 -15.08
N PHE A 58 10.32 -2.74 -15.98
CA PHE A 58 10.52 -3.54 -17.20
C PHE A 58 10.92 -4.98 -16.88
N ALA A 59 11.90 -5.19 -16.00
CA ALA A 59 12.30 -6.52 -15.56
C ALA A 59 11.14 -7.28 -14.91
N PHE A 60 10.36 -6.61 -14.08
CA PHE A 60 9.16 -7.18 -13.45
C PHE A 60 8.09 -7.54 -14.49
N HIS A 61 7.90 -6.70 -15.51
CA HIS A 61 6.98 -6.96 -16.62
C HIS A 61 7.40 -8.21 -17.39
N MET A 62 8.68 -8.31 -17.75
CA MET A 62 9.23 -9.49 -18.44
C MET A 62 9.12 -10.76 -17.58
N ALA A 63 9.37 -10.66 -16.27
CA ALA A 63 9.18 -11.79 -15.37
C ALA A 63 7.73 -12.28 -15.35
N LYS A 64 6.75 -11.36 -15.34
CA LYS A 64 5.32 -11.72 -15.40
C LYS A 64 4.96 -12.46 -16.70
N LEU A 65 5.58 -12.12 -17.81
CA LEU A 65 5.29 -12.74 -19.12
C LEU A 65 5.96 -14.11 -19.28
N PHE A 66 7.22 -14.24 -18.89
CA PHE A 66 8.02 -15.41 -19.25
C PHE A 66 8.38 -16.32 -18.07
N LYS A 67 8.35 -15.79 -16.84
CA LYS A 67 8.80 -16.53 -15.65
C LYS A 67 7.90 -16.20 -14.44
N PRO A 68 6.61 -16.54 -14.48
CA PRO A 68 5.64 -16.16 -13.45
C PRO A 68 6.03 -16.62 -12.03
N LYS A 69 6.80 -17.72 -11.88
CA LYS A 69 7.31 -18.17 -10.58
C LYS A 69 8.30 -17.17 -9.95
N ILE A 70 9.08 -16.45 -10.76
CA ILE A 70 10.03 -15.43 -10.28
C ILE A 70 9.28 -14.22 -9.69
N VAL A 71 8.04 -13.98 -10.12
CA VAL A 71 7.20 -12.90 -9.55
C VAL A 71 6.98 -13.09 -8.06
N ASP A 72 6.88 -14.32 -7.59
CA ASP A 72 6.70 -14.64 -6.17
C ASP A 72 7.95 -14.28 -5.35
N ASP A 73 9.14 -14.37 -5.96
CA ASP A 73 10.41 -13.97 -5.31
C ASP A 73 10.64 -12.45 -5.38
N MET A 74 10.06 -11.79 -6.38
CA MET A 74 10.15 -10.33 -6.58
C MET A 74 9.12 -9.55 -5.77
N THR A 75 8.09 -10.22 -5.23
CA THR A 75 6.97 -9.63 -4.49
C THR A 75 6.75 -10.38 -3.17
N PRO A 76 5.96 -9.84 -2.24
CA PRO A 76 5.56 -10.57 -1.03
C PRO A 76 4.71 -11.82 -1.28
N ALA A 77 4.29 -12.11 -2.53
CA ALA A 77 3.44 -13.25 -2.87
C ALA A 77 4.00 -14.60 -2.38
N GLY A 78 5.31 -14.82 -2.54
CA GLY A 78 5.96 -16.04 -2.09
C GLY A 78 5.98 -16.20 -0.57
N LEU A 79 6.08 -15.12 0.19
CA LEU A 79 5.96 -15.13 1.65
C LEU A 79 4.51 -15.35 2.07
N SER A 80 3.57 -14.64 1.44
CA SER A 80 2.14 -14.79 1.70
C SER A 80 1.64 -16.20 1.41
N ALA A 81 2.13 -16.85 0.35
CA ALA A 81 1.77 -18.22 0.02
C ALA A 81 2.13 -19.25 1.11
N ARG A 82 3.10 -18.92 1.96
CA ARG A 82 3.58 -19.80 3.04
C ARG A 82 3.20 -19.32 4.42
N ARG A 83 2.48 -18.20 4.55
CA ARG A 83 2.09 -17.67 5.87
C ARG A 83 1.02 -18.54 6.51
N ARG A 84 1.07 -18.62 7.84
CA ARG A 84 0.00 -19.21 8.62
C ARG A 84 -1.26 -18.35 8.49
N GLU A 85 -2.41 -18.97 8.37
CA GLU A 85 -3.70 -18.29 8.20
C GLU A 85 -4.76 -18.68 9.24
N HIS A 86 -4.45 -19.64 10.13
CA HIS A 86 -5.37 -20.13 11.16
C HIS A 86 -4.69 -20.23 12.52
N TRP A 87 -5.40 -19.83 13.57
CA TRP A 87 -5.01 -19.88 14.98
C TRP A 87 -6.19 -20.34 15.83
N GLU A 88 -5.90 -20.91 17.00
CA GLU A 88 -6.91 -21.37 17.94
C GLU A 88 -7.69 -20.20 18.57
N SER A 89 -7.03 -19.04 18.72
CA SER A 89 -7.63 -17.82 19.26
C SER A 89 -6.89 -16.57 18.79
N ARG A 90 -7.46 -15.38 19.05
CA ARG A 90 -6.82 -14.09 18.79
C ARG A 90 -5.57 -13.89 19.64
N GLU A 91 -5.59 -14.36 20.90
CA GLU A 91 -4.45 -14.30 21.82
C GLU A 91 -3.27 -15.13 21.28
N GLN A 92 -3.54 -16.35 20.79
CA GLN A 92 -2.54 -17.18 20.16
C GLN A 92 -1.98 -16.49 18.89
N ALA A 93 -2.85 -15.89 18.07
CA ALA A 93 -2.42 -15.13 16.89
C ALA A 93 -1.52 -13.97 17.30
N ALA A 94 -1.90 -13.17 18.30
CA ALA A 94 -1.13 -12.05 18.79
C ALA A 94 0.26 -12.49 19.29
N ALA A 95 0.33 -13.52 20.13
CA ALA A 95 1.58 -14.05 20.67
C ALA A 95 2.54 -14.54 19.57
N LEU A 96 2.02 -15.14 18.51
CA LEU A 96 2.81 -15.70 17.42
C LEU A 96 3.17 -14.65 16.33
N LEU A 97 2.39 -13.58 16.19
CA LEU A 97 2.61 -12.55 15.18
C LEU A 97 3.50 -11.42 15.72
N ARG A 98 3.31 -10.96 16.96
CA ARG A 98 4.02 -9.82 17.54
C ARG A 98 5.56 -9.89 17.38
N PRO A 99 6.23 -11.01 17.63
CA PRO A 99 7.69 -11.08 17.50
C PRO A 99 8.21 -11.10 16.05
N LYS A 100 7.33 -11.25 15.06
CA LYS A 100 7.75 -11.29 13.65
C LYS A 100 8.11 -9.90 13.14
N GLY A 101 9.16 -9.83 12.31
CA GLY A 101 9.72 -8.58 11.82
C GLY A 101 8.75 -7.62 11.12
N PHE A 102 7.62 -8.13 10.60
CA PHE A 102 6.58 -7.29 10.00
C PHE A 102 5.75 -6.53 11.05
N TYR A 103 5.53 -7.11 12.23
CA TYR A 103 4.61 -6.59 13.26
C TYR A 103 5.34 -6.04 14.49
N LYS A 104 6.62 -6.37 14.66
CA LYS A 104 7.37 -6.10 15.91
C LYS A 104 7.44 -4.60 16.26
N ASP A 105 7.48 -3.76 15.25
CA ASP A 105 7.64 -2.30 15.38
C ASP A 105 6.30 -1.54 15.32
N PHE A 106 5.16 -2.25 15.18
CA PHE A 106 3.84 -1.60 15.21
C PHE A 106 3.61 -0.97 16.59
N ASP A 107 3.03 0.23 16.58
CA ASP A 107 2.40 0.81 17.76
C ASP A 107 1.42 -0.19 18.38
N GLU A 108 1.29 -0.19 19.72
CA GLU A 108 0.50 -1.22 20.41
C GLU A 108 -0.97 -1.19 20.02
N ASP A 109 -1.57 0.01 19.95
CA ASP A 109 -2.97 0.15 19.57
C ASP A 109 -3.19 -0.27 18.11
N CYS A 110 -2.23 0.03 17.22
CA CYS A 110 -2.26 -0.42 15.83
C CYS A 110 -2.13 -1.94 15.70
N PHE A 111 -1.29 -2.55 16.52
CA PHE A 111 -1.16 -4.01 16.53
C PHE A 111 -2.42 -4.67 17.09
N GLN A 112 -2.98 -4.15 18.17
CA GLN A 112 -4.23 -4.67 18.73
C GLN A 112 -5.38 -4.53 17.71
N ALA A 113 -5.51 -3.39 17.05
CA ALA A 113 -6.50 -3.20 15.98
C ALA A 113 -6.30 -4.19 14.83
N TYR A 114 -5.04 -4.52 14.48
CA TYR A 114 -4.76 -5.57 13.49
C TYR A 114 -5.30 -6.93 13.95
N ILE A 115 -5.07 -7.33 15.20
CA ILE A 115 -5.59 -8.59 15.77
C ILE A 115 -7.11 -8.62 15.77
N ASP A 116 -7.75 -7.49 16.09
CA ASP A 116 -9.21 -7.41 16.21
C ASP A 116 -9.92 -7.48 14.85
N TYR A 117 -9.37 -6.81 13.83
CA TYR A 117 -10.07 -6.57 12.57
C TYR A 117 -9.51 -7.32 11.35
N ALA A 118 -8.23 -7.71 11.36
CA ALA A 118 -7.65 -8.49 10.26
C ALA A 118 -7.92 -10.01 10.42
N LEU A 119 -8.45 -10.42 11.56
CA LEU A 119 -8.86 -11.79 11.83
C LEU A 119 -10.38 -11.87 11.99
N LYS A 120 -10.95 -12.97 11.53
CA LYS A 120 -12.38 -13.34 11.70
C LYS A 120 -12.52 -14.73 12.27
N GLU A 121 -13.66 -15.02 12.88
CA GLU A 121 -14.00 -16.37 13.36
C GLU A 121 -13.99 -17.38 12.19
N ASP A 122 -13.38 -18.54 12.41
CA ASP A 122 -13.41 -19.67 11.48
C ASP A 122 -14.55 -20.62 11.90
N SER A 123 -15.71 -20.46 11.28
CA SER A 123 -16.90 -21.26 11.60
C SER A 123 -16.77 -22.75 11.24
N VAL A 124 -15.77 -23.12 10.44
CA VAL A 124 -15.58 -24.52 10.00
C VAL A 124 -14.61 -25.25 10.91
N ARG A 125 -13.48 -24.62 11.26
CA ARG A 125 -12.38 -25.24 12.02
C ARG A 125 -12.37 -24.82 13.49
N GLY A 126 -13.19 -23.82 13.85
CA GLY A 126 -13.06 -23.13 15.14
C GLY A 126 -11.86 -22.20 15.15
N GLY A 127 -11.76 -21.36 16.21
CA GLY A 127 -10.69 -20.37 16.31
C GLY A 127 -10.83 -19.21 15.31
N VAL A 128 -9.71 -18.67 14.83
CA VAL A 128 -9.70 -17.48 13.96
C VAL A 128 -8.86 -17.69 12.70
N THR A 129 -9.26 -17.03 11.63
CA THR A 129 -8.55 -17.02 10.34
C THR A 129 -8.42 -15.59 9.80
N LEU A 130 -7.60 -15.41 8.75
CA LEU A 130 -7.45 -14.11 8.08
C LEU A 130 -8.76 -13.66 7.42
N THR A 131 -9.08 -12.39 7.54
CA THR A 131 -10.23 -11.77 6.83
C THR A 131 -10.04 -11.83 5.32
N ILE A 132 -8.80 -11.57 4.84
CA ILE A 132 -8.40 -11.76 3.45
C ILE A 132 -7.68 -13.10 3.35
N SER A 133 -8.15 -13.99 2.49
CA SER A 133 -7.52 -15.31 2.31
C SER A 133 -6.08 -15.16 1.80
N ARG A 134 -5.26 -16.15 2.11
CA ARG A 134 -3.89 -16.23 1.61
C ARG A 134 -3.85 -16.22 0.08
N GLU A 135 -4.77 -16.93 -0.56
CA GLU A 135 -4.92 -17.02 -2.01
C GLU A 135 -5.24 -15.66 -2.64
N ASP A 136 -6.15 -14.89 -2.04
CA ASP A 136 -6.49 -13.54 -2.48
C ASP A 136 -5.30 -12.59 -2.33
N GLU A 137 -4.60 -12.65 -1.20
CA GLU A 137 -3.41 -11.84 -0.95
C GLU A 137 -2.31 -12.11 -1.98
N VAL A 138 -2.03 -13.38 -2.26
CA VAL A 138 -1.08 -13.80 -3.30
C VAL A 138 -1.50 -13.29 -4.68
N ALA A 139 -2.79 -13.43 -5.03
CA ALA A 139 -3.32 -12.95 -6.30
C ALA A 139 -3.19 -11.42 -6.44
N ILE A 140 -3.40 -10.69 -5.35
CA ILE A 140 -3.21 -9.23 -5.29
C ILE A 140 -1.74 -8.86 -5.58
N PHE A 141 -0.78 -9.47 -4.91
CA PHE A 141 0.65 -9.17 -5.11
C PHE A 141 1.12 -9.50 -6.53
N ARG A 142 0.68 -10.62 -7.10
CA ARG A 142 0.99 -10.99 -8.48
C ARG A 142 0.41 -10.02 -9.52
N LYS A 143 -0.69 -9.34 -9.20
CA LYS A 143 -1.36 -8.36 -10.08
C LYS A 143 -0.80 -6.94 -9.98
N ASN A 144 0.20 -6.67 -9.13
CA ASN A 144 0.79 -5.33 -9.04
C ASN A 144 1.19 -4.83 -10.44
N PRO A 145 0.87 -3.58 -10.81
CA PRO A 145 1.17 -3.03 -12.14
C PRO A 145 2.65 -3.11 -12.47
N SER A 146 2.97 -3.52 -13.70
CA SER A 146 4.35 -3.70 -14.18
C SER A 146 4.69 -2.86 -15.42
N TRP A 147 3.86 -1.88 -15.77
CA TRP A 147 4.00 -1.05 -16.97
C TRP A 147 4.56 0.36 -16.68
N TRP A 148 4.98 0.64 -15.44
CA TRP A 148 5.55 1.91 -15.01
C TRP A 148 6.91 2.26 -15.65
N TRP A 149 7.45 1.41 -16.50
CA TRP A 149 8.60 1.69 -17.35
C TRP A 149 8.24 2.55 -18.57
N LEU A 150 6.97 2.53 -19.00
CA LEU A 150 6.45 3.39 -20.05
C LEU A 150 6.43 4.88 -19.62
N PRO A 151 6.37 5.82 -20.58
CA PRO A 151 6.12 7.22 -20.28
C PRO A 151 4.79 7.37 -19.51
N MET A 152 4.84 8.08 -18.40
CA MET A 152 3.68 8.33 -17.56
C MET A 152 3.27 9.79 -17.65
N PRO A 153 1.94 10.08 -17.70
CA PRO A 153 1.46 11.45 -17.63
C PRO A 153 1.78 12.05 -16.26
N LYS A 154 1.92 13.38 -16.21
CA LYS A 154 1.94 14.08 -14.93
C LYS A 154 0.53 14.08 -14.32
N PRO A 155 0.39 13.95 -13.00
CA PRO A 155 -0.90 14.10 -12.34
C PRO A 155 -1.54 15.47 -12.64
N LYS A 156 -2.88 15.50 -12.76
CA LYS A 156 -3.65 16.73 -12.99
C LYS A 156 -4.05 17.44 -11.68
N MET A 157 -3.73 16.88 -10.54
CA MET A 157 -3.93 17.45 -9.20
C MET A 157 -2.64 17.33 -8.39
N PRO A 158 -2.52 18.03 -7.27
CA PRO A 158 -1.39 17.85 -6.37
C PRO A 158 -1.30 16.38 -5.92
N VAL A 159 -0.11 15.78 -6.09
CA VAL A 159 0.23 14.46 -5.57
C VAL A 159 1.48 14.59 -4.74
N HIS A 160 1.50 14.03 -3.55
CA HIS A 160 2.67 13.98 -2.68
C HIS A 160 2.93 12.55 -2.22
N LEU A 161 4.21 12.16 -2.22
CA LEU A 161 4.66 10.84 -1.82
C LEU A 161 5.42 10.94 -0.51
N VAL A 162 5.00 10.18 0.50
CA VAL A 162 5.67 10.07 1.79
C VAL A 162 6.28 8.69 1.88
N VAL A 163 7.56 8.60 2.22
CA VAL A 163 8.28 7.33 2.31
C VAL A 163 8.99 7.18 3.64
N GLY A 164 9.01 5.98 4.18
CA GLY A 164 9.78 5.65 5.36
C GLY A 164 11.29 5.68 5.06
N LYS A 165 12.07 6.20 5.98
CA LYS A 165 13.54 6.32 5.90
C LYS A 165 14.21 4.95 5.69
N GLU A 166 13.65 3.91 6.28
CA GLU A 166 14.15 2.55 6.20
C GLU A 166 13.52 1.72 5.08
N SER A 167 12.55 2.31 4.37
CA SER A 167 11.84 1.64 3.28
C SER A 167 12.79 1.17 2.17
N ALA A 168 12.55 -0.06 1.72
CA ALA A 168 13.25 -0.61 0.55
C ALA A 168 12.97 0.18 -0.73
N PHE A 169 11.83 0.87 -0.83
CA PHE A 169 11.48 1.68 -1.99
C PHE A 169 12.30 2.98 -2.05
N LEU A 170 12.58 3.59 -0.89
CA LEU A 170 13.50 4.72 -0.80
C LEU A 170 14.93 4.30 -1.17
N LYS A 171 15.43 3.21 -0.60
CA LYS A 171 16.78 2.67 -0.86
C LYS A 171 17.00 2.32 -2.34
N ARG A 172 15.95 1.95 -3.06
CA ARG A 172 15.98 1.67 -4.51
C ARG A 172 15.80 2.91 -5.39
N GLY A 173 15.61 4.09 -4.81
CA GLY A 173 15.48 5.36 -5.53
C GLY A 173 14.15 5.55 -6.26
N PHE A 174 13.10 4.83 -5.90
CA PHE A 174 11.78 4.96 -6.57
C PHE A 174 11.14 6.33 -6.36
N PRO A 175 11.20 6.98 -5.19
CA PRO A 175 10.67 8.33 -5.02
C PRO A 175 11.39 9.36 -5.91
N GLN A 176 12.71 9.26 -6.04
CA GLN A 176 13.50 10.12 -6.92
C GLN A 176 13.12 9.92 -8.39
N MET A 177 12.85 8.67 -8.79
CA MET A 177 12.35 8.36 -10.12
C MET A 177 10.94 8.90 -10.36
N ALA A 178 10.03 8.82 -9.38
CA ALA A 178 8.69 9.38 -9.45
C ALA A 178 8.74 10.91 -9.62
N LYS A 179 9.58 11.60 -8.84
CA LYS A 179 9.81 13.05 -8.99
C LYS A 179 10.30 13.41 -10.39
N ARG A 180 11.29 12.69 -10.91
CA ARG A 180 11.87 12.95 -12.23
C ARG A 180 10.91 12.64 -13.37
N LYS A 181 10.18 11.52 -13.31
CA LYS A 181 9.33 11.04 -14.41
C LYS A 181 7.93 11.65 -14.41
N MET A 182 7.33 11.86 -13.26
CA MET A 182 5.94 12.28 -13.11
C MET A 182 5.79 13.64 -12.42
N GLY A 183 6.89 14.25 -11.95
CA GLY A 183 6.84 15.50 -11.20
C GLY A 183 6.26 15.37 -9.80
N ILE A 184 6.17 14.16 -9.24
CA ILE A 184 5.61 13.90 -7.91
C ILE A 184 6.68 14.20 -6.85
N PRO A 185 6.51 15.26 -6.02
CA PRO A 185 7.41 15.52 -4.91
C PRO A 185 7.28 14.43 -3.84
N PHE A 186 8.35 14.28 -3.03
CA PHE A 186 8.32 13.33 -1.93
C PHE A 186 8.96 13.90 -0.67
N SER A 187 8.58 13.32 0.47
CA SER A 187 9.16 13.55 1.78
C SER A 187 9.57 12.22 2.41
N VAL A 188 10.54 12.27 3.31
CA VAL A 188 11.01 11.12 4.07
C VAL A 188 10.61 11.31 5.52
N VAL A 189 10.05 10.27 6.14
CA VAL A 189 9.67 10.20 7.56
C VAL A 189 10.40 9.05 8.24
N GLU A 190 10.44 9.04 9.55
CA GLU A 190 11.01 7.93 10.32
C GLU A 190 10.17 6.65 10.11
N GLY A 191 10.79 5.49 10.28
CA GLY A 191 10.17 4.17 10.16
C GLY A 191 10.41 3.47 8.82
N GLY A 192 9.85 2.27 8.73
CA GLY A 192 9.96 1.37 7.58
C GLY A 192 8.81 1.51 6.58
N HIS A 193 8.52 0.41 5.88
CA HIS A 193 7.36 0.34 4.98
C HIS A 193 6.03 0.54 5.71
N MET A 194 5.96 0.12 6.96
CA MET A 194 4.77 0.18 7.79
C MET A 194 4.74 1.39 8.72
N PHE A 195 5.52 2.44 8.43
CA PHE A 195 5.60 3.64 9.25
C PHE A 195 4.24 4.22 9.70
N PRO A 196 3.13 4.11 8.92
CA PRO A 196 1.83 4.58 9.40
C PRO A 196 1.28 3.80 10.62
N LEU A 197 1.74 2.57 10.80
CA LEU A 197 1.40 1.71 11.93
C LEU A 197 2.50 1.65 12.99
N GLU A 198 3.73 2.05 12.64
CA GLU A 198 4.87 2.17 13.55
C GLU A 198 4.83 3.51 14.31
N HIS A 199 4.42 4.60 13.61
CA HIS A 199 4.36 5.98 14.13
C HIS A 199 3.03 6.66 13.75
N PRO A 200 1.87 6.18 14.26
CA PRO A 200 0.55 6.61 13.77
C PRO A 200 0.28 8.10 14.03
N ILE A 201 0.64 8.62 15.20
CA ILE A 201 0.39 10.02 15.58
C ILE A 201 1.21 10.97 14.70
N ASP A 202 2.50 10.71 14.52
CA ASP A 202 3.38 11.55 13.69
C ASP A 202 2.93 11.50 12.24
N THR A 203 2.52 10.32 11.76
CA THR A 203 1.98 10.14 10.41
C THR A 203 0.72 10.98 10.20
N VAL A 204 -0.23 10.94 11.13
CA VAL A 204 -1.48 11.72 11.05
C VAL A 204 -1.18 13.22 11.06
N ASN A 205 -0.29 13.69 11.94
CA ASN A 205 0.08 15.09 12.02
C ASN A 205 0.73 15.55 10.70
N TYR A 206 1.65 14.77 10.15
CA TYR A 206 2.30 15.08 8.89
C TYR A 206 1.31 15.12 7.71
N ILE A 207 0.37 14.18 7.65
CA ILE A 207 -0.70 14.17 6.63
C ILE A 207 -1.55 15.44 6.73
N LYS A 208 -1.95 15.86 7.95
CA LYS A 208 -2.71 17.10 8.16
C LYS A 208 -1.95 18.33 7.64
N GLU A 209 -0.65 18.41 7.89
CA GLU A 209 0.20 19.49 7.36
C GLU A 209 0.22 19.48 5.82
N LEU A 210 0.38 18.33 5.19
CA LEU A 210 0.37 18.22 3.71
C LEU A 210 -0.98 18.66 3.12
N ILE A 211 -2.09 18.30 3.76
CA ILE A 211 -3.42 18.73 3.35
C ILE A 211 -3.53 20.25 3.38
N HIS A 212 -3.11 20.88 4.47
CA HIS A 212 -3.18 22.34 4.62
C HIS A 212 -2.26 23.10 3.63
N ARG A 213 -1.06 22.57 3.35
CA ARG A 213 -0.13 23.20 2.38
C ARG A 213 -0.69 23.22 0.97
N ASN A 214 -1.43 22.19 0.57
CA ASN A 214 -1.97 22.06 -0.79
C ASN A 214 -3.36 22.72 -0.95
N SER A 215 -3.96 23.22 0.13
CA SER A 215 -5.25 23.92 0.12
C SER A 215 -5.12 25.45 -0.02
N ARG A 216 -3.88 25.95 -0.02
CA ARG A 216 -3.52 27.35 -0.28
C ARG A 216 -3.11 27.52 -1.73
#